data_816011a384478d9f83050455b13da21f
#
_entry.id   816011a384478d9f83050455b13da21f
#
_cell.length_a   1.000
_cell.length_b   1.000
_cell.length_c   1.000
_cell.angle_alpha   90.00
_cell.angle_beta   90.00
_cell.angle_gamma   90.00
#
_symmetry.space_group_name_H-M   'P 1'
#
loop_
_entity.id
_entity.type
_entity.pdbx_description
1 polymer ?
#
loop_
_entity_poly.entity_id
_entity_poly.type
_entity_poly.pdbx_seq_one_letter_code
_entity_poly.pdbx_strand_id
1 'polypeptide(L)'
;AVEDTEKGETVVNPDGILYMTANSSSGSKYYDLVPRMQSYIANRWQEDVPTYSVIDVTDNTFTINTYRTDNDQKIDETFTIKKGVTEDIKSASVGKVKNQVYTGKQIQPALKVTLNGKNLKAGKDYTVTYTDNKNTGLAKASINGIGKYAGTRTVTFKIVPKKAVLKTVKAEKSGTATVTIGKAGGKVSGYAVQVSTDSSFKKVITYRTAKTTYTLKNLSKGKTYYVRVKAFTKVSDKNVYGAASKTIKVKAK
;
A
#
# COMPACT_ATOMS: atom_id res chain seq x y z
N ALA A 1 -20.11 15.95 -4.41
CA ALA A 1 -20.71 15.85 -5.74
C ALA A 1 -22.01 15.09 -5.57
N VAL A 2 -23.10 15.66 -6.05
CA VAL A 2 -24.38 14.95 -6.18
C VAL A 2 -24.20 14.03 -7.38
N GLU A 3 -24.37 12.71 -7.21
CA GLU A 3 -24.51 11.83 -8.37
C GLU A 3 -25.84 12.21 -9.02
N ASP A 4 -25.83 12.57 -10.29
CA ASP A 4 -27.04 12.79 -11.06
C ASP A 4 -27.78 11.46 -11.18
N THR A 5 -28.82 11.29 -10.35
CA THR A 5 -29.73 10.17 -10.45
C THR A 5 -30.93 10.61 -11.27
N GLU A 6 -31.07 10.08 -12.47
CA GLU A 6 -32.29 10.25 -13.26
C GLU A 6 -33.45 9.47 -12.60
N LYS A 7 -34.70 9.89 -12.88
CA LYS A 7 -35.91 9.20 -12.41
C LYS A 7 -35.89 7.73 -12.80
N GLY A 8 -36.18 6.85 -11.85
CA GLY A 8 -36.22 5.42 -12.09
C GLY A 8 -34.87 4.71 -12.22
N GLU A 9 -33.79 5.38 -11.86
CA GLU A 9 -32.47 4.81 -12.02
C GLU A 9 -32.12 3.80 -10.91
N THR A 10 -31.47 2.73 -11.32
CA THR A 10 -30.80 1.81 -10.38
C THR A 10 -29.36 2.26 -10.16
N VAL A 11 -29.06 2.76 -8.97
CA VAL A 11 -27.70 3.15 -8.58
C VAL A 11 -26.97 1.92 -8.03
N VAL A 12 -25.80 1.62 -8.59
CA VAL A 12 -25.01 0.44 -8.19
C VAL A 12 -23.77 0.86 -7.41
N ASN A 13 -23.67 0.40 -6.14
CA ASN A 13 -22.57 0.71 -5.22
C ASN A 13 -22.29 2.22 -5.11
N PRO A 14 -23.29 3.06 -4.78
CA PRO A 14 -23.07 4.50 -4.65
C PRO A 14 -22.04 4.81 -3.54
N ASP A 15 -21.20 5.79 -3.79
CA ASP A 15 -20.23 6.30 -2.78
C ASP A 15 -20.89 7.33 -1.83
N GLY A 16 -22.18 7.68 -2.06
CA GLY A 16 -22.91 8.71 -1.35
C GLY A 16 -23.97 8.16 -0.39
N ILE A 17 -24.73 9.09 0.20
CA ILE A 17 -25.86 8.84 1.07
C ILE A 17 -27.13 9.32 0.35
N LEU A 18 -28.17 8.48 0.33
CA LEU A 18 -29.49 8.91 -0.13
C LEU A 18 -30.16 9.74 0.97
N TYR A 19 -30.51 10.98 0.65
CA TYR A 19 -31.37 11.83 1.46
C TYR A 19 -32.79 11.81 0.86
N MET A 20 -33.74 11.42 1.65
CA MET A 20 -35.14 11.42 1.26
C MET A 20 -35.98 12.16 2.29
N THR A 21 -36.82 13.10 1.82
CA THR A 21 -37.88 13.70 2.63
C THR A 21 -39.18 13.06 2.19
N ALA A 22 -39.72 12.23 3.05
CA ALA A 22 -41.03 11.62 2.81
C ALA A 22 -42.17 12.66 2.97
N ASN A 23 -43.15 12.57 2.10
CA ASN A 23 -44.36 13.41 2.20
C ASN A 23 -45.21 13.00 3.42
N SER A 24 -46.11 13.91 3.85
CA SER A 24 -47.04 13.62 4.93
C SER A 24 -48.08 12.57 4.52
N SER A 25 -48.23 11.52 5.29
CA SER A 25 -49.28 10.51 5.11
C SER A 25 -50.65 10.96 5.68
N SER A 26 -50.65 11.96 6.54
CA SER A 26 -51.90 12.47 7.18
C SER A 26 -52.53 13.67 6.44
N GLY A 27 -51.75 14.33 5.54
CA GLY A 27 -52.26 15.47 4.78
C GLY A 27 -52.53 16.73 5.61
N SER A 28 -51.87 16.93 6.74
CA SER A 28 -52.16 18.03 7.65
C SER A 28 -51.78 19.42 7.13
N LYS A 29 -50.77 19.53 6.27
CA LYS A 29 -50.34 20.76 5.61
C LYS A 29 -49.69 20.45 4.27
N TYR A 30 -50.05 21.26 3.27
CA TYR A 30 -49.42 21.23 1.94
C TYR A 30 -48.75 22.56 1.68
N TYR A 31 -47.59 22.52 1.03
CA TYR A 31 -46.83 23.69 0.65
C TYR A 31 -46.48 23.59 -0.82
N ASP A 32 -46.58 24.72 -1.51
CA ASP A 32 -46.18 24.80 -2.91
C ASP A 32 -44.69 24.54 -3.05
N LEU A 33 -44.32 23.87 -4.14
CA LEU A 33 -42.94 23.71 -4.49
C LEU A 33 -42.36 25.05 -4.91
N VAL A 34 -41.22 25.44 -4.32
CA VAL A 34 -40.48 26.64 -4.82
C VAL A 34 -40.16 26.48 -6.30
N PRO A 35 -40.36 27.51 -7.15
CA PRO A 35 -40.26 27.38 -8.60
C PRO A 35 -38.90 26.83 -9.08
N ARG A 36 -37.80 27.19 -8.42
CA ARG A 36 -36.47 26.75 -8.79
C ARG A 36 -36.06 25.49 -8.03
N MET A 37 -35.81 24.39 -8.78
CA MET A 37 -35.21 23.19 -8.23
C MET A 37 -33.73 23.42 -7.93
N GLN A 38 -33.29 23.05 -6.73
CA GLN A 38 -31.89 23.12 -6.35
C GLN A 38 -31.08 22.01 -7.01
N SER A 39 -29.83 22.26 -7.36
CA SER A 39 -28.97 21.28 -8.08
C SER A 39 -28.66 19.99 -7.32
N TYR A 40 -28.94 19.96 -6.02
CA TYR A 40 -28.76 18.76 -5.17
C TYR A 40 -30.05 17.97 -4.98
N ILE A 41 -31.20 18.39 -5.58
CA ILE A 41 -32.49 17.69 -5.54
C ILE A 41 -32.64 16.93 -6.87
N ALA A 42 -32.68 15.61 -6.79
CA ALA A 42 -32.88 14.77 -7.97
C ALA A 42 -34.34 14.75 -8.43
N ASN A 43 -35.24 14.72 -7.49
CA ASN A 43 -36.68 14.69 -7.77
C ASN A 43 -37.49 15.32 -6.64
N ARG A 44 -38.71 15.84 -6.96
CA ARG A 44 -39.71 16.36 -6.02
C ARG A 44 -41.11 16.28 -6.63
N TRP A 45 -42.09 16.05 -5.76
CA TRP A 45 -43.49 15.91 -6.15
C TRP A 45 -44.40 16.60 -5.14
N GLN A 46 -45.44 17.25 -5.60
CA GLN A 46 -46.49 17.84 -4.78
C GLN A 46 -47.78 18.00 -5.60
N GLU A 47 -48.89 17.40 -5.15
CA GLU A 47 -50.25 17.50 -5.71
C GLU A 47 -51.31 17.57 -4.63
N ASP A 48 -50.95 18.04 -3.42
CA ASP A 48 -51.86 18.20 -2.27
C ASP A 48 -52.59 16.91 -1.86
N VAL A 49 -51.96 15.77 -2.10
CA VAL A 49 -52.45 14.45 -1.72
C VAL A 49 -51.45 13.81 -0.75
N PRO A 50 -51.96 13.17 0.33
CA PRO A 50 -51.09 12.38 1.19
C PRO A 50 -50.47 11.21 0.44
N THR A 51 -49.25 10.81 0.87
CA THR A 51 -48.54 9.69 0.26
C THR A 51 -48.00 8.74 1.31
N TYR A 52 -47.73 7.51 0.90
CA TYR A 52 -47.00 6.54 1.70
C TYR A 52 -45.88 5.91 0.85
N SER A 53 -44.79 5.54 1.51
CA SER A 53 -43.68 4.88 0.83
C SER A 53 -43.53 3.45 1.31
N VAL A 54 -43.32 2.54 0.36
CA VAL A 54 -42.96 1.15 0.61
C VAL A 54 -41.46 0.99 0.34
N ILE A 55 -40.77 0.44 1.31
CA ILE A 55 -39.31 0.16 1.25
C ILE A 55 -39.14 -1.34 1.29
N ASP A 56 -38.51 -1.88 0.23
CA ASP A 56 -38.12 -3.28 0.14
C ASP A 56 -36.62 -3.40 0.30
N VAL A 57 -36.17 -4.25 1.22
CA VAL A 57 -34.78 -4.49 1.49
C VAL A 57 -34.48 -5.97 1.31
N THR A 58 -33.50 -6.28 0.46
CA THR A 58 -32.93 -7.62 0.29
C THR A 58 -31.46 -7.63 0.65
N ASP A 59 -30.78 -8.75 0.53
CA ASP A 59 -29.33 -8.84 0.79
C ASP A 59 -28.49 -7.87 -0.08
N ASN A 60 -29.00 -7.49 -1.25
CA ASN A 60 -28.26 -6.71 -2.24
C ASN A 60 -29.04 -5.57 -2.88
N THR A 61 -30.28 -5.31 -2.46
CA THR A 61 -31.08 -4.19 -2.98
C THR A 61 -31.78 -3.44 -1.85
N PHE A 62 -31.92 -2.15 -2.04
CA PHE A 62 -32.79 -1.26 -1.30
C PHE A 62 -33.66 -0.53 -2.32
N THR A 63 -34.95 -0.70 -2.25
CA THR A 63 -35.93 -0.15 -3.23
C THR A 63 -36.94 0.70 -2.52
N ILE A 64 -37.27 1.87 -3.07
CA ILE A 64 -38.33 2.74 -2.58
C ILE A 64 -39.35 2.97 -3.67
N ASN A 65 -40.62 2.81 -3.31
CA ASN A 65 -41.76 3.19 -4.11
C ASN A 65 -42.68 4.05 -3.25
N THR A 66 -43.14 5.18 -3.76
CA THR A 66 -44.08 6.08 -3.08
C THR A 66 -45.41 6.14 -3.83
N TYR A 67 -46.50 6.06 -3.10
CA TYR A 67 -47.86 5.94 -3.60
C TYR A 67 -48.76 7.02 -3.01
N ARG A 68 -49.75 7.41 -3.76
CA ARG A 68 -50.88 8.26 -3.28
C ARG A 68 -51.77 7.43 -2.38
N THR A 69 -52.33 8.06 -1.33
CA THR A 69 -53.28 7.39 -0.43
C THR A 69 -54.70 7.34 -0.95
N ASP A 70 -55.06 8.18 -1.93
CA ASP A 70 -56.42 8.28 -2.50
C ASP A 70 -56.72 7.23 -3.56
N ASN A 71 -55.72 6.71 -4.25
CA ASN A 71 -55.93 5.80 -5.37
C ASN A 71 -54.81 4.76 -5.57
N ASP A 72 -53.85 4.67 -4.64
CA ASP A 72 -52.70 3.77 -4.68
C ASP A 72 -51.81 3.88 -5.95
N GLN A 73 -51.98 4.98 -6.70
CA GLN A 73 -51.08 5.23 -7.84
C GLN A 73 -49.70 5.63 -7.35
N LYS A 74 -48.71 5.08 -8.00
CA LYS A 74 -47.32 5.42 -7.76
C LYS A 74 -47.04 6.82 -8.27
N ILE A 75 -46.42 7.67 -7.42
CA ILE A 75 -46.16 9.07 -7.75
C ILE A 75 -44.93 9.27 -8.60
N ASP A 76 -44.01 8.28 -8.61
CA ASP A 76 -42.73 8.38 -9.29
C ASP A 76 -42.23 7.00 -9.72
N GLU A 77 -41.17 6.99 -10.48
CA GLU A 77 -40.43 5.78 -10.86
C GLU A 77 -39.79 5.11 -9.64
N THR A 78 -39.57 3.79 -9.72
CA THR A 78 -38.94 3.04 -8.65
C THR A 78 -37.47 3.47 -8.51
N PHE A 79 -37.08 3.92 -7.33
CA PHE A 79 -35.67 4.16 -7.03
C PHE A 79 -35.07 2.93 -6.38
N THR A 80 -33.91 2.47 -6.89
CA THR A 80 -33.21 1.28 -6.39
C THR A 80 -31.73 1.56 -6.14
N ILE A 81 -31.28 1.28 -4.93
CA ILE A 81 -29.85 1.13 -4.64
C ILE A 81 -29.52 -0.36 -4.72
N LYS A 82 -28.62 -0.73 -5.59
CA LYS A 82 -28.17 -2.11 -5.75
C LYS A 82 -26.72 -2.28 -5.34
N LYS A 83 -26.47 -3.23 -4.45
CA LYS A 83 -25.12 -3.71 -4.17
C LYS A 83 -24.68 -4.59 -5.35
N GLY A 84 -23.84 -4.07 -6.20
CA GLY A 84 -23.34 -4.81 -7.37
C GLY A 84 -22.42 -5.96 -6.97
N VAL A 85 -22.19 -6.87 -7.90
CA VAL A 85 -21.19 -7.94 -7.75
C VAL A 85 -19.82 -7.27 -7.60
N THR A 86 -19.17 -7.49 -6.46
CA THR A 86 -17.80 -7.02 -6.24
C THR A 86 -16.82 -7.95 -6.94
N GLU A 87 -15.87 -7.38 -7.69
CA GLU A 87 -14.75 -8.15 -8.22
C GLU A 87 -13.73 -8.40 -7.10
N ASP A 88 -13.37 -9.67 -6.86
CA ASP A 88 -12.41 -10.02 -5.82
C ASP A 88 -10.99 -9.70 -6.28
N ILE A 89 -10.32 -8.77 -5.58
CA ILE A 89 -8.94 -8.38 -5.87
C ILE A 89 -7.90 -9.39 -5.39
N LYS A 90 -8.30 -10.48 -4.77
CA LYS A 90 -7.38 -11.55 -4.33
C LYS A 90 -6.56 -12.11 -5.47
N SER A 91 -7.12 -12.16 -6.68
CA SER A 91 -6.45 -12.57 -7.91
C SER A 91 -5.67 -11.44 -8.61
N ALA A 92 -5.73 -10.20 -8.10
CA ALA A 92 -5.05 -9.08 -8.74
C ALA A 92 -3.54 -9.28 -8.85
N SER A 93 -2.98 -8.90 -9.97
CA SER A 93 -1.55 -8.83 -10.20
C SER A 93 -0.99 -7.55 -9.58
N VAL A 94 0.10 -7.67 -8.84
CA VAL A 94 0.80 -6.52 -8.25
C VAL A 94 2.20 -6.45 -8.82
N GLY A 95 2.56 -5.30 -9.38
CA GLY A 95 3.90 -5.06 -9.92
C GLY A 95 4.99 -5.32 -8.88
N LYS A 96 6.13 -5.87 -9.31
CA LYS A 96 7.25 -6.18 -8.42
C LYS A 96 7.72 -4.94 -7.66
N VAL A 97 7.59 -4.96 -6.34
CA VAL A 97 8.11 -3.90 -5.48
C VAL A 97 9.63 -4.05 -5.35
N LYS A 98 10.38 -3.02 -5.76
CA LYS A 98 11.84 -2.99 -5.59
C LYS A 98 12.21 -2.96 -4.11
N ASN A 99 13.41 -3.45 -3.78
CA ASN A 99 13.94 -3.33 -2.42
C ASN A 99 13.99 -1.86 -2.00
N GLN A 100 13.49 -1.57 -0.82
CA GLN A 100 13.50 -0.23 -0.24
C GLN A 100 14.71 -0.09 0.69
N VAL A 101 15.29 1.10 0.77
CA VAL A 101 16.41 1.36 1.69
C VAL A 101 15.84 1.89 3.02
N TYR A 102 16.33 1.36 4.12
CA TYR A 102 15.97 1.82 5.46
C TYR A 102 16.13 3.34 5.62
N THR A 103 15.09 4.00 6.08
CA THR A 103 15.06 5.47 6.28
C THR A 103 14.98 5.89 7.74
N GLY A 104 14.52 4.99 8.63
CA GLY A 104 14.13 5.28 10.01
C GLY A 104 12.66 5.66 10.16
N LYS A 105 11.96 5.92 9.06
CA LYS A 105 10.53 6.21 9.00
C LYS A 105 9.77 5.05 8.37
N GLN A 106 8.45 5.06 8.44
CA GLN A 106 7.61 4.12 7.69
C GLN A 106 7.85 4.27 6.19
N ILE A 107 7.90 3.14 5.49
CA ILE A 107 8.18 3.05 4.05
C ILE A 107 6.92 2.48 3.38
N GLN A 108 6.31 3.26 2.50
CA GLN A 108 5.05 2.96 1.84
C GLN A 108 5.23 3.13 0.31
N PRO A 109 5.82 2.14 -0.38
CA PRO A 109 6.04 2.23 -1.81
C PRO A 109 4.71 2.20 -2.55
N ALA A 110 4.56 3.05 -3.58
CA ALA A 110 3.41 2.99 -4.47
C ALA A 110 3.34 1.62 -5.16
N LEU A 111 2.14 1.06 -5.25
CA LEU A 111 1.87 -0.24 -5.87
C LEU A 111 1.16 -0.04 -7.20
N LYS A 112 1.56 -0.82 -8.20
CA LYS A 112 0.81 -0.95 -9.45
C LYS A 112 -0.04 -2.21 -9.34
N VAL A 113 -1.35 -2.04 -9.27
CA VAL A 113 -2.33 -3.13 -9.13
C VAL A 113 -3.13 -3.27 -10.41
N THR A 114 -3.24 -4.48 -10.92
CA THR A 114 -3.97 -4.78 -12.17
C THR A 114 -4.87 -5.98 -11.95
N LEU A 115 -6.13 -5.88 -12.33
CA LEU A 115 -7.10 -6.97 -12.30
C LEU A 115 -7.74 -7.09 -13.69
N ASN A 116 -7.81 -8.30 -14.22
CA ASN A 116 -8.38 -8.59 -15.55
C ASN A 116 -7.88 -7.64 -16.65
N GLY A 117 -6.56 -7.34 -16.65
CA GLY A 117 -5.95 -6.40 -17.60
C GLY A 117 -6.17 -4.91 -17.31
N LYS A 118 -7.01 -4.55 -16.35
CA LYS A 118 -7.33 -3.17 -15.97
C LYS A 118 -6.45 -2.69 -14.83
N ASN A 119 -5.84 -1.52 -14.97
CA ASN A 119 -5.12 -0.87 -13.87
C ASN A 119 -6.11 -0.29 -12.86
N LEU A 120 -5.99 -0.68 -11.59
CA LEU A 120 -6.78 -0.17 -10.49
C LEU A 120 -6.15 1.10 -9.89
N LYS A 121 -6.99 1.99 -9.37
CA LYS A 121 -6.59 3.29 -8.78
C LYS A 121 -6.64 3.23 -7.25
N ALA A 122 -5.53 3.55 -6.58
CA ALA A 122 -5.50 3.69 -5.13
C ALA A 122 -6.42 4.84 -4.68
N GLY A 123 -7.14 4.64 -3.58
CA GLY A 123 -8.13 5.58 -3.04
C GLY A 123 -9.51 5.53 -3.70
N LYS A 124 -9.62 4.91 -4.88
CA LYS A 124 -10.90 4.72 -5.60
C LYS A 124 -11.31 3.25 -5.69
N ASP A 125 -10.39 2.39 -6.11
CA ASP A 125 -10.64 0.96 -6.34
C ASP A 125 -10.09 0.09 -5.20
N TYR A 126 -9.08 0.59 -4.48
CA TYR A 126 -8.49 -0.09 -3.34
C TYR A 126 -7.80 0.88 -2.38
N THR A 127 -7.62 0.43 -1.14
CA THR A 127 -6.74 1.04 -0.13
C THR A 127 -5.54 0.14 0.14
N VAL A 128 -4.46 0.69 0.75
CA VAL A 128 -3.28 -0.10 1.13
C VAL A 128 -2.93 0.14 2.59
N THR A 129 -2.76 -0.95 3.33
CA THR A 129 -2.22 -0.93 4.69
C THR A 129 -0.84 -1.57 4.70
N TYR A 130 0.10 -1.02 5.48
CA TYR A 130 1.47 -1.51 5.55
C TYR A 130 1.81 -1.97 6.96
N THR A 131 2.48 -3.13 7.07
CA THR A 131 3.00 -3.66 8.34
C THR A 131 4.48 -4.00 8.22
N ASP A 132 5.20 -3.97 9.34
CA ASP A 132 6.65 -4.24 9.41
C ASP A 132 7.50 -3.32 8.51
N ASN A 133 6.95 -2.14 8.14
CA ASN A 133 7.48 -1.26 7.11
C ASN A 133 8.40 -0.13 7.63
N LYS A 134 8.87 -0.22 8.90
CA LYS A 134 9.77 0.78 9.52
C LYS A 134 11.21 0.28 9.62
N ASN A 135 11.42 -1.00 9.95
CA ASN A 135 12.74 -1.58 10.16
C ASN A 135 13.22 -2.38 8.95
N THR A 136 14.54 -2.67 8.91
CA THR A 136 15.10 -3.58 7.91
C THR A 136 14.54 -4.98 8.10
N GLY A 137 14.20 -5.64 7.00
CA GLY A 137 13.58 -6.96 7.01
C GLY A 137 12.58 -7.15 5.88
N LEU A 138 11.56 -7.96 6.14
CA LEU A 138 10.44 -8.20 5.24
C LEU A 138 9.25 -7.39 5.71
N ALA A 139 8.77 -6.48 4.89
CA ALA A 139 7.55 -5.70 5.09
C ALA A 139 6.40 -6.28 4.27
N LYS A 140 5.17 -5.99 4.69
CA LYS A 140 3.93 -6.42 4.01
C LYS A 140 3.13 -5.20 3.57
N ALA A 141 2.47 -5.32 2.44
CA ALA A 141 1.45 -4.39 1.96
C ALA A 141 0.18 -5.19 1.68
N SER A 142 -0.90 -4.87 2.37
CA SER A 142 -2.22 -5.46 2.18
C SER A 142 -3.08 -4.48 1.39
N ILE A 143 -3.51 -4.89 0.22
CA ILE A 143 -4.33 -4.17 -0.73
C ILE A 143 -5.76 -4.63 -0.48
N ASN A 144 -6.63 -3.71 -0.06
CA ASN A 144 -8.02 -4.01 0.28
C ASN A 144 -8.93 -3.36 -0.77
N GLY A 145 -9.78 -4.14 -1.41
CA GLY A 145 -10.75 -3.67 -2.38
C GLY A 145 -11.78 -2.75 -1.74
N ILE A 146 -12.23 -1.72 -2.46
CA ILE A 146 -13.29 -0.79 -2.07
C ILE A 146 -14.22 -0.52 -3.26
N GLY A 147 -15.42 -0.01 -2.97
CA GLY A 147 -16.44 0.26 -3.98
C GLY A 147 -16.89 -1.03 -4.67
N LYS A 148 -16.68 -1.14 -5.97
CA LYS A 148 -17.00 -2.33 -6.76
C LYS A 148 -15.98 -3.49 -6.64
N TYR A 149 -14.95 -3.31 -5.85
CA TYR A 149 -13.95 -4.34 -5.57
C TYR A 149 -14.03 -4.78 -4.11
N ALA A 150 -13.80 -6.06 -3.85
CA ALA A 150 -13.78 -6.64 -2.50
C ALA A 150 -12.54 -7.53 -2.30
N GLY A 151 -12.37 -8.04 -1.09
CA GLY A 151 -11.29 -8.94 -0.75
C GLY A 151 -9.97 -8.23 -0.48
N THR A 152 -8.94 -9.03 -0.21
CA THR A 152 -7.60 -8.53 0.14
C THR A 152 -6.50 -9.29 -0.59
N ARG A 153 -5.56 -8.57 -1.17
CA ARG A 153 -4.33 -9.09 -1.77
C ARG A 153 -3.12 -8.62 -0.97
N THR A 154 -2.33 -9.54 -0.41
CA THR A 154 -1.11 -9.20 0.32
C THR A 154 0.13 -9.49 -0.52
N VAL A 155 1.06 -8.53 -0.54
CA VAL A 155 2.40 -8.68 -1.14
C VAL A 155 3.47 -8.29 -0.13
N THR A 156 4.69 -8.77 -0.35
CA THR A 156 5.82 -8.47 0.52
C THR A 156 6.92 -7.74 -0.24
N PHE A 157 7.67 -6.91 0.47
CA PHE A 157 8.86 -6.25 -0.06
C PHE A 157 9.96 -6.20 1.00
N LYS A 158 11.21 -6.07 0.55
CA LYS A 158 12.35 -6.05 1.46
C LYS A 158 12.79 -4.62 1.75
N ILE A 159 13.04 -4.35 3.03
CA ILE A 159 13.73 -3.14 3.49
C ILE A 159 15.17 -3.53 3.81
N VAL A 160 16.10 -3.04 3.00
CA VAL A 160 17.52 -3.34 3.11
C VAL A 160 18.23 -2.31 4.00
N PRO A 161 19.33 -2.67 4.68
CA PRO A 161 20.13 -1.71 5.43
C PRO A 161 20.63 -0.56 4.56
N LYS A 162 20.87 0.60 5.17
CA LYS A 162 21.61 1.69 4.51
C LYS A 162 22.98 1.21 4.05
N LYS A 163 23.55 1.94 3.12
CA LYS A 163 24.94 1.77 2.68
C LYS A 163 25.85 1.70 3.91
N ALA A 164 26.65 0.63 4.01
CA ALA A 164 27.60 0.47 5.09
C ALA A 164 28.72 1.53 5.03
N VAL A 165 29.27 1.87 6.18
CA VAL A 165 30.39 2.79 6.30
C VAL A 165 31.62 1.99 6.69
N LEU A 166 32.62 1.91 5.83
CA LEU A 166 33.96 1.41 6.16
C LEU A 166 34.79 2.59 6.63
N LYS A 167 35.15 2.62 7.93
CA LYS A 167 35.91 3.73 8.54
C LYS A 167 37.39 3.62 8.20
N THR A 168 38.01 2.51 8.59
CA THR A 168 39.45 2.29 8.39
C THR A 168 39.72 0.82 8.06
N VAL A 169 40.86 0.61 7.36
CA VAL A 169 41.54 -0.68 7.23
C VAL A 169 43.02 -0.43 7.51
N LYS A 170 43.52 -0.94 8.64
CA LYS A 170 44.89 -0.75 9.06
C LYS A 170 45.68 -2.07 8.97
N ALA A 171 46.73 -2.09 8.18
CA ALA A 171 47.64 -3.23 8.15
C ALA A 171 48.44 -3.30 9.46
N GLU A 172 48.36 -4.44 10.10
CA GLU A 172 49.11 -4.77 11.30
C GLU A 172 50.33 -5.66 10.94
N LYS A 173 51.09 -6.04 11.96
CA LYS A 173 52.21 -6.98 11.77
C LYS A 173 51.67 -8.38 11.37
N SER A 174 52.56 -9.19 10.76
CA SER A 174 52.33 -10.63 10.51
C SER A 174 51.09 -10.95 9.65
N GLY A 175 50.91 -10.24 8.53
CA GLY A 175 49.90 -10.58 7.54
C GLY A 175 48.45 -10.41 8.03
N THR A 176 48.22 -9.47 8.93
CA THR A 176 46.88 -9.15 9.43
C THR A 176 46.49 -7.71 9.12
N ALA A 177 45.17 -7.42 9.10
CA ALA A 177 44.64 -6.05 9.01
C ALA A 177 43.37 -5.90 9.82
N THR A 178 43.28 -4.82 10.58
CA THR A 178 42.11 -4.48 11.36
C THR A 178 41.16 -3.61 10.52
N VAL A 179 39.91 -4.09 10.35
CA VAL A 179 38.81 -3.42 9.66
C VAL A 179 37.88 -2.79 10.68
N THR A 180 37.67 -1.48 10.61
CA THR A 180 36.71 -0.75 11.47
C THR A 180 35.51 -0.30 10.65
N ILE A 181 34.31 -0.66 11.11
CA ILE A 181 33.03 -0.46 10.43
C ILE A 181 32.22 0.53 11.24
N GLY A 182 31.57 1.48 10.59
CA GLY A 182 30.57 2.33 11.20
C GLY A 182 29.27 1.56 11.46
N LYS A 183 28.66 1.77 12.63
CA LYS A 183 27.36 1.17 12.96
C LYS A 183 26.31 1.60 11.94
N ALA A 184 25.67 0.65 11.28
CA ALA A 184 24.59 0.93 10.34
C ALA A 184 23.27 1.16 11.10
N GLY A 185 22.40 2.04 10.56
CA GLY A 185 21.07 2.25 11.11
C GLY A 185 20.11 1.11 10.74
N GLY A 186 19.09 0.92 11.60
CA GLY A 186 18.08 -0.13 11.47
C GLY A 186 18.45 -1.42 12.22
N LYS A 187 17.57 -2.41 12.11
CA LYS A 187 17.81 -3.75 12.69
C LYS A 187 18.77 -4.54 11.78
N VAL A 188 20.07 -4.40 12.02
CA VAL A 188 21.14 -5.04 11.24
C VAL A 188 21.60 -6.31 11.94
N SER A 189 21.66 -7.44 11.21
CA SER A 189 22.12 -8.73 11.74
C SER A 189 23.66 -8.85 11.71
N GLY A 190 24.32 -8.05 10.89
CA GLY A 190 25.79 -8.04 10.80
C GLY A 190 26.34 -7.36 9.55
N TYR A 191 27.62 -7.57 9.33
CA TYR A 191 28.40 -7.01 8.25
C TYR A 191 29.10 -8.10 7.45
N ALA A 192 29.12 -7.96 6.14
CA ALA A 192 29.92 -8.76 5.24
C ALA A 192 31.15 -7.93 4.85
N VAL A 193 32.30 -8.34 5.32
CA VAL A 193 33.60 -7.79 4.95
C VAL A 193 34.07 -8.50 3.68
N GLN A 194 34.15 -7.78 2.58
CA GLN A 194 34.57 -8.29 1.28
C GLN A 194 35.98 -7.85 0.98
N VAL A 195 36.81 -8.80 0.63
CA VAL A 195 38.24 -8.60 0.37
C VAL A 195 38.61 -9.17 -1.00
N SER A 196 39.35 -8.43 -1.77
CA SER A 196 39.84 -8.85 -3.09
C SER A 196 41.26 -8.30 -3.34
N THR A 197 42.03 -8.98 -4.17
CA THR A 197 43.30 -8.44 -4.73
C THR A 197 43.04 -7.67 -6.03
N ASP A 198 41.80 -7.69 -6.53
CA ASP A 198 41.35 -6.98 -7.71
C ASP A 198 40.39 -5.86 -7.31
N SER A 199 40.63 -4.64 -7.78
CA SER A 199 39.80 -3.45 -7.49
C SER A 199 38.37 -3.56 -7.98
N SER A 200 38.12 -4.37 -9.00
CA SER A 200 36.77 -4.62 -9.54
C SER A 200 35.97 -5.69 -8.75
N PHE A 201 36.62 -6.36 -7.78
CA PHE A 201 36.04 -7.45 -6.98
C PHE A 201 35.53 -8.64 -7.83
N LYS A 202 36.18 -8.99 -8.95
CA LYS A 202 35.86 -10.17 -9.74
C LYS A 202 36.04 -11.46 -8.94
N LYS A 203 37.11 -11.53 -8.15
CA LYS A 203 37.36 -12.59 -7.16
C LYS A 203 37.26 -12.00 -5.77
N VAL A 204 36.27 -12.41 -4.96
CA VAL A 204 36.00 -11.84 -3.64
C VAL A 204 35.91 -12.92 -2.57
N ILE A 205 36.64 -12.71 -1.47
CA ILE A 205 36.47 -13.47 -0.24
C ILE A 205 35.54 -12.66 0.68
N THR A 206 34.54 -13.30 1.27
CA THR A 206 33.55 -12.64 2.14
C THR A 206 33.57 -13.25 3.52
N TYR A 207 33.89 -12.44 4.51
CA TYR A 207 33.80 -12.76 5.94
C TYR A 207 32.53 -12.10 6.52
N ARG A 208 31.94 -12.74 7.52
CA ARG A 208 30.73 -12.20 8.19
C ARG A 208 30.99 -12.00 9.67
N THR A 209 30.53 -10.88 10.20
CA THR A 209 30.67 -10.55 11.63
C THR A 209 29.47 -9.73 12.10
N ALA A 210 29.06 -9.94 13.35
CA ALA A 210 28.10 -9.07 14.03
C ALA A 210 28.75 -7.82 14.64
N LYS A 211 30.10 -7.84 14.77
CA LYS A 211 30.89 -6.77 15.39
C LYS A 211 31.20 -5.66 14.38
N THR A 212 31.48 -4.47 14.87
CA THR A 212 31.92 -3.32 14.06
C THR A 212 33.46 -3.29 13.84
N THR A 213 34.14 -4.30 14.33
CA THR A 213 35.57 -4.55 14.06
C THR A 213 35.73 -5.98 13.57
N TYR A 214 36.66 -6.17 12.64
CA TYR A 214 37.01 -7.50 12.11
C TYR A 214 38.49 -7.53 11.79
N THR A 215 39.21 -8.61 12.17
CA THR A 215 40.61 -8.80 11.83
C THR A 215 40.73 -9.75 10.65
N LEU A 216 41.20 -9.23 9.52
CA LEU A 216 41.63 -10.03 8.39
C LEU A 216 42.92 -10.75 8.75
N LYS A 217 43.06 -12.01 8.37
CA LYS A 217 44.23 -12.86 8.61
C LYS A 217 44.74 -13.43 7.30
N ASN A 218 45.97 -13.95 7.33
CA ASN A 218 46.63 -14.65 6.21
C ASN A 218 46.74 -13.75 4.96
N LEU A 219 47.06 -12.47 5.16
CA LEU A 219 47.36 -11.55 4.08
C LEU A 219 48.87 -11.74 3.69
N SER A 220 49.11 -11.93 2.41
CA SER A 220 50.50 -12.07 1.90
C SER A 220 51.23 -10.73 2.01
N LYS A 221 52.39 -10.72 2.67
CA LYS A 221 53.27 -9.55 2.83
C LYS A 221 53.53 -8.84 1.50
N GLY A 222 53.45 -7.54 1.50
CA GLY A 222 53.68 -6.71 0.31
C GLY A 222 52.54 -6.66 -0.69
N LYS A 223 51.54 -7.57 -0.59
CA LYS A 223 50.41 -7.63 -1.51
C LYS A 223 49.36 -6.55 -1.18
N THR A 224 48.76 -6.00 -2.22
CA THR A 224 47.69 -5.02 -2.09
C THR A 224 46.34 -5.70 -2.04
N TYR A 225 45.48 -5.26 -1.12
CA TYR A 225 44.11 -5.73 -0.96
C TYR A 225 43.14 -4.57 -1.03
N TYR A 226 41.95 -4.82 -1.61
CA TYR A 226 40.84 -3.91 -1.67
C TYR A 226 39.75 -4.45 -0.73
N VAL A 227 39.27 -3.61 0.18
CA VAL A 227 38.31 -3.99 1.21
C VAL A 227 37.07 -3.10 1.10
N ARG A 228 35.88 -3.71 1.10
CA ARG A 228 34.59 -3.03 1.24
C ARG A 228 33.68 -3.81 2.18
N VAL A 229 32.67 -3.17 2.70
CA VAL A 229 31.69 -3.82 3.60
C VAL A 229 30.26 -3.60 3.13
N LYS A 230 29.40 -4.58 3.40
CA LYS A 230 27.94 -4.48 3.24
C LYS A 230 27.31 -4.81 4.57
N ALA A 231 26.36 -4.00 5.05
CA ALA A 231 25.49 -4.40 6.15
C ALA A 231 24.44 -5.37 5.62
N PHE A 232 24.00 -6.30 6.45
CA PHE A 232 22.91 -7.23 6.09
C PHE A 232 21.93 -7.44 7.22
N THR A 233 20.71 -7.78 6.85
CA THR A 233 19.65 -8.24 7.75
C THR A 233 19.25 -9.65 7.33
N LYS A 234 19.06 -10.56 8.29
CA LYS A 234 18.47 -11.88 8.04
C LYS A 234 16.96 -11.75 7.82
N VAL A 235 16.49 -12.32 6.71
CA VAL A 235 15.07 -12.48 6.40
C VAL A 235 14.87 -13.97 6.13
N SER A 236 14.19 -14.65 7.03
CA SER A 236 14.22 -16.12 7.08
C SER A 236 15.68 -16.58 7.10
N ASP A 237 16.08 -17.54 6.29
CA ASP A 237 17.46 -18.05 6.24
C ASP A 237 18.39 -17.32 5.26
N LYS A 238 17.91 -16.23 4.64
CA LYS A 238 18.67 -15.48 3.63
C LYS A 238 19.14 -14.13 4.15
N ASN A 239 20.38 -13.78 3.83
CA ASN A 239 20.91 -12.44 4.09
C ASN A 239 20.49 -11.47 2.99
N VAL A 240 19.87 -10.37 3.40
CA VAL A 240 19.49 -9.26 2.51
C VAL A 240 20.44 -8.10 2.76
N TYR A 241 21.20 -7.73 1.73
CA TYR A 241 22.29 -6.79 1.83
C TYR A 241 21.90 -5.37 1.43
N GLY A 242 22.41 -4.39 2.16
CA GLY A 242 22.49 -3.01 1.71
C GLY A 242 23.57 -2.79 0.67
N ALA A 243 23.70 -1.57 0.19
CA ALA A 243 24.78 -1.19 -0.73
C ALA A 243 26.15 -1.31 -0.08
N ALA A 244 27.18 -1.60 -0.89
CA ALA A 244 28.56 -1.66 -0.41
C ALA A 244 29.09 -0.27 -0.02
N SER A 245 29.98 -0.22 0.97
CA SER A 245 30.76 0.96 1.34
C SER A 245 31.65 1.46 0.20
N LYS A 246 32.30 2.59 0.39
CA LYS A 246 33.53 2.92 -0.35
C LYS A 246 34.56 1.81 -0.11
N THR A 247 35.42 1.60 -1.09
CA THR A 247 36.56 0.66 -1.00
C THR A 247 37.77 1.35 -0.36
N ILE A 248 38.45 0.65 0.54
CA ILE A 248 39.74 1.07 1.07
C ILE A 248 40.80 0.11 0.56
N LYS A 249 41.88 0.66 0.03
CA LYS A 249 43.08 -0.06 -0.40
C LYS A 249 44.04 -0.17 0.78
N VAL A 250 44.59 -1.36 1.01
CA VAL A 250 45.57 -1.61 2.05
C VAL A 250 46.71 -2.51 1.51
N LYS A 251 47.96 -2.21 1.85
CA LYS A 251 49.11 -3.06 1.55
C LYS A 251 49.47 -3.84 2.81
N ALA A 252 49.53 -5.16 2.73
CA ALA A 252 49.88 -6.02 3.85
C ALA A 252 51.35 -5.84 4.25
N LYS A 253 51.60 -5.83 5.56
CA LYS A 253 52.96 -5.74 6.16
C LYS A 253 53.53 -7.12 6.41
#